data_53b4e9999d6f5ce70efc58bcaaf3e73b
#
_entry.id   53b4e9999d6f5ce70efc58bcaaf3e73b
#
_cell.length_a   1.000
_cell.length_b   1.000
_cell.length_c   1.000
_cell.angle_alpha   90.00
_cell.angle_beta   90.00
_cell.angle_gamma   90.00
#
_symmetry.space_group_name_H-M   'P 1'
#
loop_
_entity.id
_entity.type
_entity.pdbx_description
1 polymer ?
#
loop_
_entity_poly.entity_id
_entity_poly.type
_entity_poly.pdbx_seq_one_letter_code
_entity_poly.pdbx_strand_id
1 'polypeptide(L)'
;PVSRVLVDGEKVAGVRLESGEEIVADRVISNVGPKLLYERMFDDADLKPEFKRRVKGFKAGSGTFRMNVALSELPKFTCLPEAGEHHQSGIIIAPTLDYMDRAFLDAKRDGWSQKPIVEILIPSTVDDSLAPAGQHVASLFCQQFAPELPANADGTPRDWDAEEGKAADDIISTVEAYAPGFRASVLGRQILSPKGLERKFGLVGGDIMHGNMSLDQLWSARPILGHGAYRGPLKGLYMCGAGSHPGGGVTGAPGHNCAAEVLADRSILKRIFA
;
A
#
# COMPACT_ATOMS: atom_id res chain seq x y z
N PRO A 1 -14.85 -0.64 -11.93
CA PRO A 1 -13.71 -1.50 -11.64
C PRO A 1 -13.56 -2.61 -12.67
N VAL A 2 -12.31 -3.08 -12.89
CA VAL A 2 -12.01 -4.24 -13.75
C VAL A 2 -12.14 -5.50 -12.91
N SER A 3 -12.95 -6.46 -13.39
CA SER A 3 -13.11 -7.76 -12.73
C SER A 3 -12.17 -8.83 -13.32
N ARG A 4 -11.78 -8.69 -14.60
CA ARG A 4 -11.04 -9.75 -15.29
C ARG A 4 -10.24 -9.21 -16.48
N VAL A 5 -9.10 -9.84 -16.78
CA VAL A 5 -8.37 -9.70 -18.04
C VAL A 5 -8.89 -10.77 -19.00
N LEU A 6 -9.27 -10.37 -20.22
CA LEU A 6 -9.69 -11.26 -21.29
C LEU A 6 -8.47 -11.82 -22.01
N VAL A 7 -8.49 -13.13 -22.31
CA VAL A 7 -7.40 -13.87 -22.92
C VAL A 7 -7.87 -14.59 -24.18
N ASP A 8 -7.05 -14.53 -25.24
CA ASP A 8 -7.22 -15.29 -26.48
C ASP A 8 -5.90 -16.02 -26.78
N GLY A 9 -5.85 -17.31 -26.48
CA GLY A 9 -4.63 -18.12 -26.58
C GLY A 9 -3.53 -17.62 -25.64
N GLU A 10 -2.39 -17.21 -26.17
CA GLU A 10 -1.23 -16.71 -25.38
C GLU A 10 -1.15 -15.17 -25.32
N LYS A 11 -2.22 -14.46 -25.64
CA LYS A 11 -2.27 -12.99 -25.66
C LYS A 11 -3.47 -12.45 -24.88
N VAL A 12 -3.35 -11.22 -24.38
CA VAL A 12 -4.52 -10.51 -23.86
C VAL A 12 -5.42 -10.04 -25.00
N ALA A 13 -6.73 -9.98 -24.74
CA ALA A 13 -7.76 -9.52 -25.69
C ALA A 13 -8.53 -8.30 -25.18
N GLY A 14 -8.30 -7.89 -23.94
CA GLY A 14 -8.98 -6.76 -23.29
C GLY A 14 -9.25 -6.99 -21.83
N VAL A 15 -10.25 -6.32 -21.30
CA VAL A 15 -10.70 -6.43 -19.90
C VAL A 15 -12.22 -6.50 -19.82
N ARG A 16 -12.73 -7.15 -18.77
CA ARG A 16 -14.15 -7.11 -18.38
C ARG A 16 -14.30 -6.28 -17.12
N LEU A 17 -15.28 -5.40 -17.12
CA LEU A 17 -15.67 -4.62 -15.95
C LEU A 17 -16.58 -5.42 -15.02
N GLU A 18 -16.74 -4.96 -13.77
CA GLU A 18 -17.71 -5.53 -12.83
C GLU A 18 -19.16 -5.38 -13.33
N SER A 19 -19.44 -4.39 -14.18
CA SER A 19 -20.73 -4.23 -14.85
C SER A 19 -21.05 -5.32 -15.88
N GLY A 20 -20.06 -6.16 -16.25
CA GLY A 20 -20.16 -7.14 -17.33
C GLY A 20 -19.74 -6.59 -18.71
N GLU A 21 -19.50 -5.30 -18.85
CA GLU A 21 -19.01 -4.69 -20.09
C GLU A 21 -17.60 -5.19 -20.41
N GLU A 22 -17.34 -5.46 -21.69
CA GLU A 22 -16.03 -5.86 -22.19
C GLU A 22 -15.41 -4.74 -23.02
N ILE A 23 -14.17 -4.42 -22.71
CA ILE A 23 -13.36 -3.45 -23.45
C ILE A 23 -12.27 -4.23 -24.17
N VAL A 24 -12.38 -4.31 -25.50
CA VAL A 24 -11.42 -5.02 -26.34
C VAL A 24 -10.15 -4.17 -26.48
N ALA A 25 -8.99 -4.79 -26.28
CA ALA A 25 -7.69 -4.15 -26.44
C ALA A 25 -6.61 -5.20 -26.74
N ASP A 26 -5.63 -4.84 -27.55
CA ASP A 26 -4.45 -5.65 -27.87
C ASP A 26 -3.34 -5.57 -26.81
N ARG A 27 -3.49 -4.66 -25.83
CA ARG A 27 -2.60 -4.47 -24.68
C ARG A 27 -3.39 -4.13 -23.43
N VAL A 28 -2.94 -4.72 -22.33
CA VAL A 28 -3.42 -4.41 -20.97
C VAL A 28 -2.22 -3.99 -20.13
N ILE A 29 -2.27 -2.78 -19.59
CA ILE A 29 -1.22 -2.23 -18.72
C ILE A 29 -1.83 -2.11 -17.32
N SER A 30 -1.35 -2.93 -16.40
CA SER A 30 -1.90 -3.05 -15.05
C SER A 30 -1.02 -2.34 -14.02
N ASN A 31 -1.62 -1.49 -13.19
CA ASN A 31 -0.97 -0.88 -12.04
C ASN A 31 -1.39 -1.50 -10.69
N VAL A 32 -2.22 -2.55 -10.71
CA VAL A 32 -2.63 -3.25 -9.49
C VAL A 32 -1.53 -4.20 -8.98
N GLY A 33 -1.64 -4.63 -7.73
CA GLY A 33 -0.67 -5.55 -7.14
C GLY A 33 -0.61 -6.91 -7.86
N PRO A 34 0.57 -7.57 -7.90
CA PRO A 34 0.74 -8.85 -8.61
C PRO A 34 -0.23 -9.94 -8.17
N LYS A 35 -0.49 -10.06 -6.86
CA LYS A 35 -1.47 -11.05 -6.35
C LYS A 35 -2.88 -10.73 -6.81
N LEU A 36 -3.30 -9.47 -6.75
CA LEU A 36 -4.62 -9.07 -7.23
C LEU A 36 -4.76 -9.39 -8.72
N LEU A 37 -3.76 -9.01 -9.53
CA LEU A 37 -3.80 -9.26 -10.97
C LEU A 37 -3.86 -10.76 -11.29
N TYR A 38 -2.88 -11.52 -10.83
CA TYR A 38 -2.67 -12.89 -11.31
C TYR A 38 -3.48 -13.95 -10.56
N GLU A 39 -3.94 -13.70 -9.34
CA GLU A 39 -4.75 -14.64 -8.59
C GLU A 39 -6.26 -14.37 -8.69
N ARG A 40 -6.66 -13.11 -9.00
CA ARG A 40 -8.08 -12.73 -8.97
C ARG A 40 -8.65 -12.25 -10.29
N MET A 41 -7.80 -11.86 -11.27
CA MET A 41 -8.25 -11.29 -12.55
C MET A 41 -8.00 -12.21 -13.76
N PHE A 42 -7.56 -13.45 -13.54
CA PHE A 42 -7.41 -14.50 -14.58
C PHE A 42 -8.12 -15.77 -14.16
N ASP A 43 -8.58 -16.55 -15.15
CA ASP A 43 -9.03 -17.91 -14.89
C ASP A 43 -7.84 -18.85 -14.69
N ASP A 44 -8.12 -19.99 -14.07
CA ASP A 44 -7.10 -20.99 -13.79
C ASP A 44 -6.39 -21.52 -15.05
N ALA A 45 -7.09 -21.55 -16.19
CA ALA A 45 -6.55 -22.00 -17.46
C ALA A 45 -5.69 -20.97 -18.20
N ASP A 46 -5.82 -19.68 -17.88
CA ASP A 46 -5.18 -18.58 -18.61
C ASP A 46 -3.68 -18.50 -18.36
N LEU A 47 -3.22 -18.97 -17.21
CA LEU A 47 -1.84 -18.86 -16.79
C LEU A 47 -1.19 -20.22 -16.54
N LYS A 48 0.06 -20.38 -16.97
CA LYS A 48 0.83 -21.63 -16.78
C LYS A 48 0.93 -22.00 -15.30
N PRO A 49 0.77 -23.27 -14.91
CA PRO A 49 0.82 -23.72 -13.52
C PRO A 49 2.10 -23.30 -12.77
N GLU A 50 3.24 -23.33 -13.45
CA GLU A 50 4.53 -22.89 -12.92
C GLU A 50 4.50 -21.40 -12.51
N PHE A 51 3.94 -20.53 -13.36
CA PHE A 51 3.81 -19.10 -13.08
C PHE A 51 2.88 -18.85 -11.88
N LYS A 52 1.71 -19.52 -11.85
CA LYS A 52 0.77 -19.43 -10.72
C LYS A 52 1.41 -19.85 -9.40
N ARG A 53 2.20 -20.93 -9.41
CA ARG A 53 2.93 -21.37 -8.22
C ARG A 53 3.87 -20.29 -7.69
N ARG A 54 4.57 -19.58 -8.57
CA ARG A 54 5.47 -18.47 -8.19
C ARG A 54 4.70 -17.28 -7.65
N VAL A 55 3.56 -16.92 -8.24
CA VAL A 55 2.69 -15.86 -7.74
C VAL A 55 2.20 -16.14 -6.33
N LYS A 56 1.80 -17.40 -6.04
CA LYS A 56 1.42 -17.81 -4.66
C LYS A 56 2.53 -17.57 -3.64
N GLY A 57 3.79 -17.76 -4.04
CA GLY A 57 4.95 -17.49 -3.20
C GLY A 57 5.32 -16.02 -3.03
N PHE A 58 4.71 -15.12 -3.83
CA PHE A 58 4.95 -13.69 -3.71
C PHE A 58 4.38 -13.16 -2.40
N LYS A 59 5.23 -12.53 -1.58
CA LYS A 59 4.88 -12.04 -0.26
C LYS A 59 4.21 -10.67 -0.39
N ALA A 60 3.07 -10.50 0.25
CA ALA A 60 2.35 -9.23 0.36
C ALA A 60 1.99 -8.96 1.82
N GLY A 61 1.79 -7.69 2.15
CA GLY A 61 1.53 -7.23 3.51
C GLY A 61 2.65 -6.34 4.03
N SER A 62 2.54 -5.02 3.82
CA SER A 62 3.60 -4.05 4.14
C SER A 62 3.60 -3.53 5.56
N GLY A 63 2.70 -4.00 6.41
CA GLY A 63 2.66 -3.58 7.81
C GLY A 63 2.26 -2.12 8.02
N THR A 64 1.29 -1.63 7.25
CA THR A 64 0.81 -0.25 7.30
C THR A 64 -0.55 -0.15 7.98
N PHE A 65 -0.68 0.84 8.88
CA PHE A 65 -1.95 1.29 9.44
C PHE A 65 -2.09 2.79 9.15
N ARG A 66 -3.21 3.18 8.54
CA ARG A 66 -3.49 4.59 8.25
C ARG A 66 -4.61 5.09 9.15
N MET A 67 -4.44 6.29 9.68
CA MET A 67 -5.51 6.97 10.42
C MET A 67 -5.55 8.43 10.01
N ASN A 68 -6.73 8.92 9.64
CA ASN A 68 -6.95 10.35 9.47
C ASN A 68 -7.73 10.86 10.67
N VAL A 69 -7.35 12.03 11.19
CA VAL A 69 -8.01 12.66 12.33
C VAL A 69 -8.39 14.09 12.01
N ALA A 70 -9.58 14.51 12.48
CA ALA A 70 -9.97 15.90 12.55
C ALA A 70 -9.53 16.44 13.92
N LEU A 71 -8.91 17.61 13.94
CA LEU A 71 -8.33 18.22 15.14
C LEU A 71 -8.96 19.60 15.39
N SER A 72 -9.22 19.92 16.67
CA SER A 72 -9.68 21.25 17.07
C SER A 72 -8.55 22.28 17.12
N GLU A 73 -7.29 21.86 17.21
CA GLU A 73 -6.10 22.69 17.20
C GLU A 73 -4.88 21.91 16.67
N LEU A 74 -3.78 22.61 16.36
CA LEU A 74 -2.52 21.97 16.00
C LEU A 74 -1.88 21.27 17.21
N PRO A 75 -1.24 20.09 17.00
CA PRO A 75 -0.54 19.39 18.07
C PRO A 75 0.66 20.21 18.55
N LYS A 76 0.80 20.38 19.88
CA LYS A 76 1.87 21.12 20.51
C LYS A 76 2.97 20.15 20.97
N PHE A 77 3.94 19.93 20.09
CA PHE A 77 5.05 19.01 20.39
C PHE A 77 5.95 19.58 21.50
N THR A 78 6.30 18.77 22.49
CA THR A 78 7.12 19.21 23.65
C THR A 78 8.47 19.80 23.25
N CYS A 79 9.04 19.37 22.13
CA CYS A 79 10.30 19.90 21.60
C CYS A 79 10.13 21.20 20.79
N LEU A 80 8.93 21.46 20.22
CA LEU A 80 8.57 22.63 19.43
C LEU A 80 7.10 22.98 19.66
N PRO A 81 6.74 23.59 20.80
CA PRO A 81 5.35 23.75 21.21
C PRO A 81 4.58 24.83 20.44
N GLU A 82 5.26 25.78 19.84
CA GLU A 82 4.65 26.87 19.09
C GLU A 82 4.32 26.43 17.65
N ALA A 83 3.27 27.03 17.07
CA ALA A 83 2.96 26.80 15.66
C ALA A 83 4.11 27.27 14.76
N GLY A 84 4.51 26.43 13.79
CA GLY A 84 5.65 26.74 12.93
C GLY A 84 5.77 25.82 11.73
N GLU A 85 6.87 25.96 10.98
CA GLU A 85 7.14 25.24 9.73
C GLU A 85 7.13 23.71 9.87
N HIS A 86 7.42 23.19 11.07
CA HIS A 86 7.37 21.75 11.34
C HIS A 86 5.96 21.17 11.15
N HIS A 87 4.89 21.96 11.35
CA HIS A 87 3.52 21.51 11.06
C HIS A 87 3.20 21.41 9.57
N GLN A 88 3.98 22.07 8.71
CA GLN A 88 3.85 22.01 7.24
C GLN A 88 4.71 20.90 6.61
N SER A 89 5.48 20.19 7.42
CA SER A 89 6.41 19.15 7.01
C SER A 89 5.94 17.77 7.51
N GLY A 90 6.66 16.72 7.12
CA GLY A 90 6.50 15.39 7.69
C GLY A 90 7.07 15.34 9.12
N ILE A 91 6.26 14.97 10.09
CA ILE A 91 6.64 14.79 11.48
C ILE A 91 6.72 13.30 11.76
N ILE A 92 7.87 12.78 12.21
CA ILE A 92 8.07 11.37 12.48
C ILE A 92 8.36 11.15 13.97
N ILE A 93 7.55 10.32 14.62
CA ILE A 93 7.79 9.81 15.97
C ILE A 93 8.52 8.46 15.86
N ALA A 94 9.84 8.52 15.91
CA ALA A 94 10.77 7.40 15.92
C ALA A 94 12.10 7.85 16.54
N PRO A 95 12.14 8.11 17.86
CA PRO A 95 13.22 8.90 18.49
C PRO A 95 14.58 8.19 18.50
N THR A 96 14.63 6.87 18.44
CA THR A 96 15.86 6.08 18.46
C THR A 96 15.77 4.83 17.59
N LEU A 97 16.90 4.24 17.22
CA LEU A 97 16.94 2.95 16.53
C LEU A 97 16.32 1.83 17.40
N ASP A 98 16.57 1.84 18.70
CA ASP A 98 15.95 0.86 19.63
C ASP A 98 14.44 0.97 19.65
N TYR A 99 13.89 2.17 19.54
CA TYR A 99 12.44 2.36 19.44
C TYR A 99 11.89 1.72 18.17
N MET A 100 12.56 1.94 17.04
CA MET A 100 12.15 1.37 15.75
C MET A 100 12.27 -0.16 15.75
N ASP A 101 13.35 -0.70 16.29
CA ASP A 101 13.57 -2.14 16.40
C ASP A 101 12.51 -2.81 17.29
N ARG A 102 12.20 -2.20 18.45
CA ARG A 102 11.11 -2.69 19.32
C ARG A 102 9.76 -2.65 18.63
N ALA A 103 9.43 -1.57 17.91
CA ALA A 103 8.17 -1.49 17.17
C ALA A 103 8.06 -2.63 16.13
N PHE A 104 9.15 -2.95 15.45
CA PHE A 104 9.22 -4.08 14.51
C PHE A 104 9.06 -5.44 15.18
N LEU A 105 9.77 -5.68 16.30
CA LEU A 105 9.70 -6.94 17.04
C LEU A 105 8.32 -7.17 17.68
N ASP A 106 7.74 -6.12 18.28
CA ASP A 106 6.39 -6.16 18.83
C ASP A 106 5.35 -6.48 17.75
N ALA A 107 5.45 -5.86 16.57
CA ALA A 107 4.55 -6.15 15.46
C ALA A 107 4.62 -7.61 15.01
N LYS A 108 5.80 -8.22 15.03
CA LYS A 108 5.97 -9.65 14.70
C LYS A 108 5.40 -10.56 15.78
N ARG A 109 5.50 -10.18 17.04
CA ARG A 109 5.02 -10.98 18.18
C ARG A 109 3.53 -10.81 18.42
N ASP A 110 3.05 -9.56 18.44
CA ASP A 110 1.73 -9.17 18.94
C ASP A 110 0.79 -8.63 17.84
N GLY A 111 1.32 -8.40 16.64
CA GLY A 111 0.57 -7.81 15.50
C GLY A 111 0.80 -6.31 15.33
N TRP A 112 1.09 -5.57 16.40
CA TRP A 112 1.56 -4.18 16.39
C TRP A 112 2.24 -3.85 17.72
N SER A 113 3.03 -2.76 17.75
CA SER A 113 3.57 -2.20 18.99
C SER A 113 2.57 -1.24 19.64
N GLN A 114 2.52 -1.23 20.97
CA GLN A 114 1.81 -0.20 21.75
C GLN A 114 2.47 1.19 21.61
N LYS A 115 3.69 1.25 21.07
CA LYS A 115 4.41 2.46 20.71
C LYS A 115 4.87 2.37 19.26
N PRO A 116 3.95 2.47 18.31
CA PRO A 116 4.29 2.33 16.89
C PRO A 116 5.08 3.53 16.38
N ILE A 117 5.77 3.36 15.25
CA ILE A 117 6.32 4.46 14.49
C ILE A 117 5.13 5.21 13.87
N VAL A 118 5.09 6.53 14.07
CA VAL A 118 4.00 7.38 13.55
C VAL A 118 4.59 8.51 12.72
N GLU A 119 4.22 8.56 11.45
CA GLU A 119 4.47 9.70 10.57
C GLU A 119 3.18 10.52 10.46
N ILE A 120 3.27 11.84 10.68
CA ILE A 120 2.14 12.76 10.71
C ILE A 120 2.32 13.80 9.62
N LEU A 121 1.30 13.97 8.79
CA LEU A 121 1.17 15.08 7.85
C LEU A 121 -0.08 15.87 8.20
N ILE A 122 -0.01 17.21 8.22
CA ILE A 122 -1.14 18.09 8.52
C ILE A 122 -1.42 18.98 7.30
N PRO A 123 -2.04 18.42 6.25
CA PRO A 123 -2.18 19.11 4.96
C PRO A 123 -3.00 20.41 5.06
N SER A 124 -3.88 20.54 6.05
CA SER A 124 -4.63 21.77 6.30
C SER A 124 -3.77 22.96 6.76
N THR A 125 -2.49 22.77 7.03
CA THR A 125 -1.55 23.88 7.27
C THR A 125 -1.02 24.50 5.97
N VAL A 126 -1.24 23.83 4.86
CA VAL A 126 -0.82 24.26 3.50
C VAL A 126 -2.01 24.56 2.61
N ASP A 127 -3.13 23.85 2.82
CA ASP A 127 -4.38 24.01 2.09
C ASP A 127 -5.54 24.21 3.09
N ASP A 128 -5.99 25.46 3.23
CA ASP A 128 -7.04 25.87 4.17
C ASP A 128 -8.44 25.39 3.78
N SER A 129 -8.61 24.89 2.56
CA SER A 129 -9.89 24.31 2.10
C SER A 129 -10.23 22.95 2.75
N LEU A 130 -9.25 22.30 3.40
CA LEU A 130 -9.38 20.95 3.94
C LEU A 130 -10.04 20.89 5.33
N ALA A 131 -10.17 22.02 6.03
CA ALA A 131 -10.79 22.06 7.36
C ALA A 131 -11.44 23.43 7.61
N PRO A 132 -12.45 23.51 8.50
CA PRO A 132 -12.99 24.80 8.96
C PRO A 132 -11.89 25.66 9.63
N ALA A 133 -12.08 26.98 9.61
CA ALA A 133 -11.13 27.91 10.24
C ALA A 133 -10.84 27.53 11.70
N GLY A 134 -9.57 27.46 12.06
CA GLY A 134 -9.09 27.08 13.39
C GLY A 134 -9.11 25.57 13.68
N GLN A 135 -9.60 24.75 12.75
CA GLN A 135 -9.53 23.29 12.82
C GLN A 135 -8.53 22.74 11.82
N HIS A 136 -8.12 21.49 12.00
CA HIS A 136 -7.11 20.85 11.17
C HIS A 136 -7.47 19.42 10.84
N VAL A 137 -6.88 18.90 9.76
CA VAL A 137 -6.85 17.47 9.41
C VAL A 137 -5.43 16.99 9.48
N ALA A 138 -5.21 15.86 10.15
CA ALA A 138 -3.92 15.19 10.12
C ALA A 138 -4.07 13.77 9.56
N SER A 139 -3.10 13.36 8.74
CA SER A 139 -2.98 12.01 8.21
C SER A 139 -1.82 11.31 8.91
N LEU A 140 -2.12 10.24 9.63
CA LEU A 140 -1.16 9.42 10.34
C LEU A 140 -0.86 8.16 9.54
N PHE A 141 0.41 8.02 9.16
CA PHE A 141 0.95 6.82 8.53
C PHE A 141 1.76 6.06 9.56
N CYS A 142 1.27 4.90 9.98
CA CYS A 142 1.82 4.18 11.11
C CYS A 142 2.45 2.86 10.68
N GLN A 143 3.57 2.53 11.28
CA GLN A 143 4.37 1.34 11.05
C GLN A 143 4.76 0.76 12.42
N GLN A 144 4.97 -0.45 12.60
CA GLN A 144 4.80 -1.69 11.87
C GLN A 144 3.47 -2.32 12.29
N PHE A 145 2.69 -2.83 11.36
CA PHE A 145 1.41 -3.50 11.67
C PHE A 145 1.31 -4.79 10.84
N ALA A 146 1.05 -5.92 11.48
CA ALA A 146 0.95 -7.18 10.78
C ALA A 146 -0.32 -7.20 9.89
N PRO A 147 -0.24 -7.68 8.63
CA PRO A 147 -1.42 -7.81 7.78
C PRO A 147 -2.45 -8.78 8.38
N GLU A 148 -1.97 -9.86 8.99
CA GLU A 148 -2.75 -10.82 9.74
C GLU A 148 -2.27 -10.82 11.19
N LEU A 149 -3.20 -10.72 12.15
CA LEU A 149 -2.86 -10.69 13.56
C LEU A 149 -2.46 -12.09 14.04
N PRO A 150 -1.38 -12.23 14.81
CA PRO A 150 -1.08 -13.47 15.53
C PRO A 150 -2.25 -13.86 16.44
N ALA A 151 -2.52 -15.15 16.57
CA ALA A 151 -3.51 -15.66 17.52
C ALA A 151 -3.15 -15.29 18.97
N ASN A 152 -4.14 -15.24 19.83
CA ASN A 152 -3.92 -15.10 21.27
C ASN A 152 -3.13 -16.28 21.84
N ALA A 153 -2.61 -16.14 23.06
CA ALA A 153 -1.84 -17.18 23.76
C ALA A 153 -2.64 -18.49 23.97
N ASP A 154 -3.97 -18.41 24.02
CA ASP A 154 -4.88 -19.55 24.11
C ASP A 154 -5.24 -20.17 22.75
N GLY A 155 -4.66 -19.66 21.67
CA GLY A 155 -4.91 -20.11 20.29
C GLY A 155 -6.15 -19.50 19.63
N THR A 156 -6.90 -18.60 20.29
CA THR A 156 -8.05 -17.96 19.68
C THR A 156 -7.62 -16.99 18.58
N PRO A 157 -8.28 -17.02 17.39
CA PRO A 157 -7.98 -16.09 16.32
C PRO A 157 -8.25 -14.64 16.73
N ARG A 158 -7.41 -13.72 16.23
CA ARG A 158 -7.63 -12.28 16.33
C ARG A 158 -7.97 -11.73 14.95
N ASP A 159 -8.78 -10.68 14.92
CA ASP A 159 -9.23 -10.04 13.69
C ASP A 159 -9.12 -8.52 13.81
N TRP A 160 -8.70 -7.87 12.71
CA TRP A 160 -8.56 -6.41 12.65
C TRP A 160 -9.87 -5.67 12.90
N ASP A 161 -11.03 -6.22 12.50
CA ASP A 161 -12.32 -5.56 12.73
C ASP A 161 -12.64 -5.41 14.22
N ALA A 162 -12.12 -6.31 15.06
CA ALA A 162 -12.25 -6.23 16.52
C ALA A 162 -11.15 -5.41 17.19
N GLU A 163 -9.95 -5.36 16.59
CA GLU A 163 -8.75 -4.83 17.24
C GLU A 163 -8.33 -3.44 16.75
N GLU A 164 -8.83 -2.99 15.57
CA GLU A 164 -8.38 -1.72 14.97
C GLU A 164 -8.63 -0.50 15.85
N GLY A 165 -9.68 -0.52 16.66
CA GLY A 165 -9.96 0.55 17.63
C GLY A 165 -8.90 0.68 18.71
N LYS A 166 -8.41 -0.46 19.24
CA LYS A 166 -7.33 -0.51 20.23
C LYS A 166 -6.00 -0.04 19.63
N ALA A 167 -5.68 -0.53 18.43
CA ALA A 167 -4.48 -0.10 17.72
C ALA A 167 -4.50 1.42 17.46
N ALA A 168 -5.65 1.98 17.08
CA ALA A 168 -5.81 3.43 16.91
C ALA A 168 -5.62 4.20 18.22
N ASP A 169 -6.07 3.65 19.36
CA ASP A 169 -5.88 4.25 20.68
C ASP A 169 -4.40 4.22 21.11
N ASP A 170 -3.64 3.18 20.76
CA ASP A 170 -2.19 3.11 20.99
C ASP A 170 -1.45 4.14 20.13
N ILE A 171 -1.87 4.37 18.88
CA ILE A 171 -1.34 5.43 18.02
C ILE A 171 -1.58 6.81 18.65
N ILE A 172 -2.82 7.10 19.08
CA ILE A 172 -3.16 8.37 19.73
C ILE A 172 -2.35 8.55 21.02
N SER A 173 -2.18 7.49 21.82
CA SER A 173 -1.38 7.51 23.04
C SER A 173 0.09 7.79 22.75
N THR A 174 0.60 7.26 21.63
CA THR A 174 1.97 7.53 21.18
C THR A 174 2.15 9.01 20.84
N VAL A 175 1.23 9.60 20.08
CA VAL A 175 1.30 11.04 19.75
C VAL A 175 1.14 11.90 21.00
N GLU A 176 0.19 11.56 21.90
CA GLU A 176 -0.03 12.27 23.18
C GLU A 176 1.23 12.34 24.04
N ALA A 177 2.08 11.31 24.03
CA ALA A 177 3.32 11.29 24.78
C ALA A 177 4.35 12.36 24.30
N TYR A 178 4.24 12.79 23.04
CA TYR A 178 5.11 13.81 22.43
C TYR A 178 4.42 15.17 22.22
N ALA A 179 3.11 15.18 22.19
CA ALA A 179 2.26 16.36 22.04
C ALA A 179 1.10 16.30 23.05
N PRO A 180 1.33 16.68 24.31
CA PRO A 180 0.30 16.66 25.35
C PRO A 180 -0.93 17.48 24.96
N GLY A 181 -2.12 16.90 25.13
CA GLY A 181 -3.40 17.46 24.69
C GLY A 181 -3.86 17.00 23.30
N PHE A 182 -3.03 16.25 22.56
CA PHE A 182 -3.40 15.72 21.24
C PHE A 182 -4.69 14.89 21.30
N ARG A 183 -4.80 13.99 22.27
CA ARG A 183 -6.01 13.16 22.45
C ARG A 183 -7.27 14.01 22.61
N ALA A 184 -7.20 15.07 23.37
CA ALA A 184 -8.34 15.97 23.62
C ALA A 184 -8.70 16.80 22.38
N SER A 185 -7.72 17.09 21.52
CA SER A 185 -7.94 17.83 20.27
C SER A 185 -8.60 16.99 19.16
N VAL A 186 -8.63 15.65 19.26
CA VAL A 186 -9.24 14.77 18.25
C VAL A 186 -10.75 14.88 18.29
N LEU A 187 -11.34 15.50 17.26
CA LEU A 187 -12.79 15.64 17.06
C LEU A 187 -13.41 14.39 16.41
N GLY A 188 -12.63 13.67 15.61
CA GLY A 188 -13.08 12.46 14.92
C GLY A 188 -11.90 11.76 14.25
N ARG A 189 -12.08 10.47 13.98
CA ARG A 189 -11.05 9.65 13.33
C ARG A 189 -11.62 8.70 12.29
N GLN A 190 -10.89 8.48 11.22
CA GLN A 190 -11.09 7.43 10.23
C GLN A 190 -9.95 6.43 10.32
N ILE A 191 -10.26 5.18 10.57
CA ILE A 191 -9.29 4.09 10.72
C ILE A 191 -9.23 3.28 9.43
N LEU A 192 -8.02 2.93 9.02
CA LEU A 192 -7.73 2.04 7.89
C LEU A 192 -6.65 1.05 8.35
N SER A 193 -7.08 -0.01 9.03
CA SER A 193 -6.25 -1.17 9.36
C SER A 193 -5.77 -1.87 8.07
N PRO A 194 -4.78 -2.78 8.12
CA PRO A 194 -4.40 -3.57 6.94
C PRO A 194 -5.60 -4.22 6.24
N LYS A 195 -6.54 -4.80 7.01
CA LYS A 195 -7.79 -5.36 6.49
C LYS A 195 -8.72 -4.28 5.93
N GLY A 196 -8.79 -3.12 6.56
CA GLY A 196 -9.55 -1.95 6.08
C GLY A 196 -9.00 -1.41 4.75
N LEU A 197 -7.68 -1.37 4.58
CA LEU A 197 -7.01 -1.00 3.33
C LEU A 197 -7.32 -1.99 2.21
N GLU A 198 -7.27 -3.30 2.49
CA GLU A 198 -7.66 -4.32 1.50
C GLU A 198 -9.13 -4.16 1.10
N ARG A 199 -10.04 -4.04 2.08
CA ARG A 199 -11.48 -3.90 1.83
C ARG A 199 -11.82 -2.67 1.01
N LYS A 200 -11.19 -1.53 1.30
CA LYS A 200 -11.52 -0.25 0.67
C LYS A 200 -10.86 -0.05 -0.69
N PHE A 201 -9.64 -0.54 -0.86
CA PHE A 201 -8.79 -0.23 -2.03
C PHE A 201 -8.36 -1.47 -2.83
N GLY A 202 -8.72 -2.68 -2.39
CA GLY A 202 -8.28 -3.93 -3.03
C GLY A 202 -6.79 -4.23 -2.83
N LEU A 203 -6.14 -3.61 -1.84
CA LEU A 203 -4.73 -3.82 -1.53
C LEU A 203 -4.57 -5.15 -0.77
N VAL A 204 -4.14 -6.19 -1.44
CA VAL A 204 -3.97 -7.52 -0.84
C VAL A 204 -3.05 -7.44 0.38
N GLY A 205 -3.56 -7.86 1.54
CA GLY A 205 -2.86 -7.75 2.84
C GLY A 205 -2.65 -6.30 3.31
N GLY A 206 -3.43 -5.34 2.79
CA GLY A 206 -3.28 -3.91 3.08
C GLY A 206 -1.96 -3.33 2.53
N ASP A 207 -1.34 -3.99 1.56
CA ASP A 207 0.01 -3.68 1.11
C ASP A 207 0.07 -2.51 0.13
N ILE A 208 0.41 -1.33 0.62
CA ILE A 208 0.56 -0.11 -0.19
C ILE A 208 1.75 -0.17 -1.16
N MET A 209 2.69 -1.09 -0.96
CA MET A 209 3.84 -1.31 -1.84
C MET A 209 3.56 -2.39 -2.90
N HIS A 210 2.36 -2.99 -2.89
CA HIS A 210 1.94 -4.08 -3.77
C HIS A 210 2.87 -5.30 -3.72
N GLY A 211 3.45 -5.58 -2.57
CA GLY A 211 4.36 -6.68 -2.27
C GLY A 211 5.52 -6.24 -1.39
N ASN A 212 5.96 -7.13 -0.51
CA ASN A 212 7.04 -6.86 0.42
C ASN A 212 8.29 -6.38 -0.31
N MET A 213 8.96 -5.38 0.26
CA MET A 213 10.22 -4.84 -0.22
C MET A 213 11.42 -5.62 0.39
N SER A 214 11.34 -6.94 0.37
CA SER A 214 12.40 -7.83 0.83
C SER A 214 13.40 -8.14 -0.30
N LEU A 215 14.64 -8.48 0.05
CA LEU A 215 15.73 -8.69 -0.92
C LEU A 215 15.41 -9.72 -2.01
N ASP A 216 14.60 -10.73 -1.68
CA ASP A 216 14.14 -11.76 -2.61
C ASP A 216 13.01 -11.31 -3.55
N GLN A 217 12.49 -10.08 -3.35
CA GLN A 217 11.41 -9.49 -4.15
C GLN A 217 11.73 -8.09 -4.69
N LEU A 218 13.01 -7.80 -4.88
CA LEU A 218 13.50 -6.55 -5.46
C LEU A 218 14.14 -6.79 -6.83
N TRP A 219 14.44 -5.72 -7.54
CA TRP A 219 15.12 -5.69 -8.84
C TRP A 219 14.46 -6.63 -9.87
N SER A 220 15.25 -7.52 -10.46
CA SER A 220 14.79 -8.49 -11.47
C SER A 220 13.82 -9.56 -10.92
N ALA A 221 13.74 -9.72 -9.61
CA ALA A 221 12.78 -10.61 -8.95
C ALA A 221 11.41 -9.95 -8.70
N ARG A 222 11.24 -8.65 -9.04
CA ARG A 222 9.98 -7.94 -8.82
C ARG A 222 9.23 -7.73 -10.13
N PRO A 223 8.01 -8.23 -10.31
CA PRO A 223 7.18 -9.01 -9.36
C PRO A 223 7.65 -10.46 -9.18
N ILE A 224 8.20 -11.07 -10.20
CA ILE A 224 8.60 -12.49 -10.23
C ILE A 224 9.83 -12.60 -11.11
N LEU A 225 10.81 -13.41 -10.70
CA LEU A 225 12.03 -13.66 -11.47
C LEU A 225 11.67 -14.14 -12.89
N GLY A 226 12.27 -13.49 -13.91
CA GLY A 226 11.96 -13.69 -15.32
C GLY A 226 10.88 -12.74 -15.88
N HIS A 227 10.20 -11.96 -15.02
CA HIS A 227 9.19 -10.96 -15.39
C HIS A 227 9.49 -9.56 -14.87
N GLY A 228 10.74 -9.29 -14.51
CA GLY A 228 11.19 -7.98 -13.99
C GLY A 228 11.25 -6.85 -15.03
N ALA A 229 11.09 -7.18 -16.33
CA ALA A 229 11.12 -6.22 -17.43
C ALA A 229 9.71 -5.72 -17.81
N TYR A 230 8.84 -5.56 -16.86
CA TYR A 230 7.47 -5.03 -16.97
C TYR A 230 6.50 -5.85 -17.84
N ARG A 231 6.96 -6.88 -18.56
CA ARG A 231 6.13 -7.77 -19.36
C ARG A 231 5.56 -8.90 -18.52
N GLY A 232 4.24 -9.12 -18.63
CA GLY A 232 3.56 -10.26 -18.02
C GLY A 232 3.84 -11.59 -18.77
N PRO A 233 3.23 -12.69 -18.30
CA PRO A 233 3.40 -13.99 -18.93
C PRO A 233 2.63 -14.15 -20.26
N LEU A 234 1.71 -13.24 -20.56
CA LEU A 234 0.93 -13.23 -21.79
C LEU A 234 1.37 -12.07 -22.69
N LYS A 235 1.36 -12.29 -24.00
CA LYS A 235 1.66 -11.21 -24.97
C LYS A 235 0.68 -10.06 -24.83
N GLY A 236 1.18 -8.84 -24.79
CA GLY A 236 0.38 -7.63 -24.60
C GLY A 236 0.00 -7.31 -23.15
N LEU A 237 0.40 -8.14 -22.17
CA LEU A 237 0.22 -7.84 -20.76
C LEU A 237 1.46 -7.14 -20.19
N TYR A 238 1.25 -6.02 -19.48
CA TYR A 238 2.31 -5.25 -18.82
C TYR A 238 1.92 -4.88 -17.40
N MET A 239 2.93 -4.68 -16.54
CA MET A 239 2.76 -4.16 -15.18
C MET A 239 3.52 -2.85 -15.00
N CYS A 240 2.86 -1.81 -14.50
CA CYS A 240 3.42 -0.47 -14.36
C CYS A 240 3.31 0.14 -12.95
N GLY A 241 2.76 -0.61 -11.99
CA GLY A 241 2.54 -0.15 -10.62
C GLY A 241 3.69 -0.46 -9.67
N ALA A 242 3.47 -0.20 -8.38
CA ALA A 242 4.40 -0.47 -7.28
C ALA A 242 4.82 -1.95 -7.16
N GLY A 243 4.00 -2.87 -7.72
CA GLY A 243 4.35 -4.28 -7.83
C GLY A 243 5.51 -4.59 -8.78
N SER A 244 5.94 -3.64 -9.63
CA SER A 244 7.09 -3.76 -10.55
C SER A 244 8.30 -3.02 -10.01
N HIS A 245 9.50 -3.32 -10.54
CA HIS A 245 10.73 -2.59 -10.20
C HIS A 245 10.59 -1.08 -10.53
N PRO A 246 11.11 -0.14 -9.72
CA PRO A 246 11.84 -0.32 -8.46
C PRO A 246 10.96 -0.51 -7.23
N GLY A 247 9.66 -0.58 -7.37
CA GLY A 247 8.72 -0.72 -6.27
C GLY A 247 7.94 0.56 -5.99
N GLY A 248 7.34 0.65 -4.80
CA GLY A 248 6.63 1.82 -4.32
C GLY A 248 7.55 3.01 -4.02
N GLY A 249 6.96 4.17 -3.69
CA GLY A 249 7.70 5.39 -3.36
C GLY A 249 7.24 6.63 -4.14
N VAL A 250 6.13 6.53 -4.86
CA VAL A 250 5.46 7.64 -5.59
C VAL A 250 6.40 8.34 -6.59
N THR A 251 7.36 7.61 -7.13
CA THR A 251 8.39 8.15 -8.05
C THR A 251 7.95 8.25 -9.50
N GLY A 252 6.88 7.53 -9.88
CA GLY A 252 6.49 7.34 -11.28
C GLY A 252 7.41 6.39 -12.07
N ALA A 253 8.53 5.92 -11.50
CA ALA A 253 9.54 5.13 -12.20
C ALA A 253 8.99 3.81 -12.81
N PRO A 254 8.17 3.00 -12.12
CA PRO A 254 7.59 1.81 -12.72
C PRO A 254 6.73 2.11 -13.95
N GLY A 255 5.95 3.20 -13.92
CA GLY A 255 5.13 3.64 -15.03
C GLY A 255 5.97 4.10 -16.22
N HIS A 256 6.98 4.94 -15.96
CA HIS A 256 7.93 5.42 -16.99
C HIS A 256 8.64 4.26 -17.70
N ASN A 257 9.22 3.35 -16.93
CA ASN A 257 9.94 2.22 -17.47
C ASN A 257 9.03 1.25 -18.25
N CYS A 258 7.82 0.98 -17.73
CA CYS A 258 6.83 0.16 -18.43
C CYS A 258 6.43 0.80 -19.78
N ALA A 259 6.22 2.12 -19.81
CA ALA A 259 5.89 2.83 -21.04
C ALA A 259 7.00 2.69 -22.09
N ALA A 260 8.28 2.77 -21.69
CA ALA A 260 9.41 2.56 -22.58
C ALA A 260 9.39 1.15 -23.20
N GLU A 261 9.09 0.11 -22.40
CA GLU A 261 8.98 -1.27 -22.89
C GLU A 261 7.80 -1.47 -23.86
N VAL A 262 6.64 -0.89 -23.56
CA VAL A 262 5.46 -0.93 -24.45
C VAL A 262 5.76 -0.26 -25.80
N LEU A 263 6.45 0.88 -25.77
CA LEU A 263 6.85 1.61 -26.99
C LEU A 263 7.91 0.85 -27.79
N ALA A 264 8.88 0.23 -27.14
CA ALA A 264 9.88 -0.60 -27.77
C ALA A 264 9.23 -1.77 -28.54
N ASP A 265 8.30 -2.48 -27.91
CA ASP A 265 7.58 -3.60 -28.54
C ASP A 265 6.75 -3.13 -29.74
N ARG A 266 6.16 -1.93 -29.67
CA ARG A 266 5.43 -1.34 -30.80
C ARG A 266 6.35 -0.99 -31.97
N SER A 267 7.56 -0.55 -31.71
CA SER A 267 8.53 -0.16 -32.75
C SER A 267 9.08 -1.37 -33.51
N ILE A 268 9.26 -2.50 -32.82
CA ILE A 268 9.70 -3.79 -33.41
C ILE A 268 8.65 -4.29 -34.41
N LEU A 269 7.37 -4.24 -34.03
CA LEU A 269 6.29 -4.61 -34.97
C LEU A 269 6.27 -3.73 -36.21
N LYS A 270 6.51 -2.41 -36.10
CA LYS A 270 6.64 -1.54 -37.26
C LYS A 270 7.84 -1.87 -38.16
N ARG A 271 8.94 -2.40 -37.60
CA ARG A 271 10.14 -2.79 -38.37
C ARG A 271 9.98 -4.11 -39.13
N ILE A 272 9.06 -4.98 -38.71
CA ILE A 272 8.81 -6.29 -39.36
C ILE A 272 7.76 -6.16 -40.48
N PHE A 273 6.86 -5.17 -40.39
CA PHE A 273 5.77 -4.93 -41.34
C PHE A 273 5.92 -3.67 -42.17
N ALA A 274 7.05 -2.96 -42.08
CA ALA A 274 7.47 -1.88 -42.97
C ALA A 274 8.54 -2.35 -43.93
#